data_172f3d89f3fa0986c94edd7e95b754aa
#
_entry.id   172f3d89f3fa0986c94edd7e95b754aa
#
_cell.length_a   1.000
_cell.length_b   1.000
_cell.length_c   1.000
_cell.angle_alpha   90.00
_cell.angle_beta   90.00
_cell.angle_gamma   90.00
#
_symmetry.space_group_name_H-M   'P 1'
#
loop_
_entity.id
_entity.type
_entity.pdbx_description
1 polymer ?
#
loop_
_entity_poly.entity_id
_entity_poly.type
_entity_poly.pdbx_seq_one_letter_code
_entity_poly.pdbx_strand_id
1 'polypeptide(L)'
;MNEKTVRYWVDIANYDLKTAYAMLKSKRYLYVGFMCHQSIEKLLKAYYVKRLKDIPPYTHNLLLLAEKSGIYQYFFRRTERFIRRVRTPEYRSKIS
;
A
#
# COMPACT_ATOMS: atom_id res chain seq x y z
N MET A 1 8.90 15.78 12.42
CA MET A 1 8.19 15.01 11.39
C MET A 1 6.87 15.65 11.16
N ASN A 2 6.64 16.11 9.98
CA ASN A 2 5.52 16.94 9.69
C ASN A 2 4.92 16.58 8.32
N GLU A 3 3.94 17.35 7.90
CA GLU A 3 3.27 17.12 6.63
C GLU A 3 4.20 17.23 5.43
N LYS A 4 5.27 18.02 5.55
CA LYS A 4 6.26 18.17 4.50
C LYS A 4 6.97 16.84 4.23
N THR A 5 7.34 16.13 5.28
CA THR A 5 7.98 14.81 5.15
C THR A 5 7.01 13.78 4.60
N VAL A 6 5.77 13.80 5.08
CA VAL A 6 4.71 12.91 4.56
C VAL A 6 4.52 13.16 3.07
N ARG A 7 4.42 14.42 2.67
CA ARG A 7 4.24 14.78 1.25
C ARG A 7 5.42 14.32 0.40
N TYR A 8 6.63 14.41 0.93
CA TYR A 8 7.82 13.92 0.23
C TYR A 8 7.66 12.44 -0.15
N TRP A 9 7.26 11.61 0.80
CA TRP A 9 7.05 10.19 0.52
C TRP A 9 5.90 9.93 -0.44
N VAL A 10 4.80 10.66 -0.29
CA VAL A 10 3.64 10.52 -1.19
C VAL A 10 4.01 10.94 -2.62
N ASP A 11 4.76 12.02 -2.77
CA ASP A 11 5.18 12.48 -4.09
C ASP A 11 6.06 11.46 -4.79
N ILE A 12 6.98 10.82 -4.07
CA ILE A 12 7.81 9.76 -4.64
C ILE A 12 6.95 8.56 -5.02
N ALA A 13 5.98 8.19 -4.17
CA ALA A 13 5.07 7.09 -4.46
C ALA A 13 4.29 7.35 -5.76
N ASN A 14 3.80 8.57 -5.93
CA ASN A 14 3.07 8.95 -7.15
C ASN A 14 3.97 8.93 -8.38
N TYR A 15 5.21 9.38 -8.22
CA TYR A 15 6.18 9.32 -9.30
C TYR A 15 6.43 7.86 -9.73
N ASP A 16 6.63 6.98 -8.76
CA ASP A 16 6.86 5.57 -9.03
C ASP A 16 5.65 4.91 -9.69
N LEU A 17 4.46 5.30 -9.29
CA LEU A 17 3.23 4.78 -9.90
C LEU A 17 3.10 5.23 -11.37
N LYS A 18 3.42 6.47 -11.66
CA LYS A 18 3.43 6.97 -13.04
C LYS A 18 4.44 6.22 -13.89
N THR A 19 5.60 5.91 -13.32
CA THR A 19 6.61 5.10 -14.00
C THR A 19 6.07 3.69 -14.28
N ALA A 20 5.32 3.10 -13.35
CA ALA A 20 4.70 1.80 -13.56
C ALA A 20 3.74 1.84 -14.75
N TYR A 21 2.93 2.88 -14.88
CA TYR A 21 2.05 3.03 -16.03
C TYR A 21 2.82 3.14 -17.35
N ALA A 22 3.93 3.87 -17.36
CA ALA A 22 4.77 3.98 -18.53
C ALA A 22 5.37 2.63 -18.93
N MET A 23 5.80 1.86 -17.93
CA MET A 23 6.34 0.52 -18.18
C MET A 23 5.24 -0.42 -18.71
N LEU A 24 4.02 -0.28 -18.21
CA LEU A 24 2.89 -1.07 -18.68
C LEU A 24 2.61 -0.80 -20.15
N LYS A 25 2.60 0.47 -20.56
CA LYS A 25 2.38 0.85 -21.95
C LYS A 25 3.47 0.31 -22.88
N SER A 26 4.70 0.23 -22.40
CA SER A 26 5.82 -0.31 -23.19
C SER A 26 5.96 -1.82 -23.02
N LYS A 27 5.01 -2.48 -22.35
CA LYS A 27 5.00 -3.93 -22.15
C LYS A 27 6.21 -4.45 -21.35
N ARG A 28 6.75 -3.63 -20.48
CA ARG A 28 7.86 -3.98 -19.61
C ARG A 28 7.33 -4.47 -18.26
N TYR A 29 6.69 -5.63 -18.27
CA TYR A 29 5.90 -6.12 -17.14
C TYR A 29 6.72 -6.37 -15.87
N LEU A 30 7.97 -6.79 -16.02
CA LEU A 30 8.84 -6.99 -14.88
C LEU A 30 9.03 -5.67 -14.11
N TYR A 31 9.22 -4.58 -14.84
CA TYR A 31 9.42 -3.27 -14.21
C TYR A 31 8.12 -2.67 -13.69
N VAL A 32 6.98 -3.07 -14.24
CA VAL A 32 5.68 -2.66 -13.68
C VAL A 32 5.58 -3.18 -12.25
N GLY A 33 5.87 -4.46 -12.03
CA GLY A 33 5.84 -5.05 -10.70
C GLY A 33 6.80 -4.37 -9.75
N PHE A 34 8.02 -4.13 -10.21
CA PHE A 34 9.04 -3.46 -9.40
C PHE A 34 8.60 -2.05 -9.00
N MET A 35 8.08 -1.26 -9.94
CA MET A 35 7.67 0.12 -9.66
C MET A 35 6.44 0.17 -8.77
N CYS A 36 5.52 -0.78 -8.90
CA CYS A 36 4.39 -0.89 -8.00
C CYS A 36 4.86 -1.18 -6.57
N HIS A 37 5.81 -2.09 -6.41
CA HIS A 37 6.41 -2.38 -5.11
C HIS A 37 7.02 -1.10 -4.51
N GLN A 38 7.79 -0.36 -5.30
CA GLN A 38 8.41 0.89 -4.85
C GLN A 38 7.36 1.91 -4.40
N SER A 39 6.28 2.03 -5.18
CA SER A 39 5.21 2.97 -4.85
C SER A 39 4.55 2.60 -3.51
N ILE A 40 4.22 1.33 -3.31
CA ILE A 40 3.61 0.85 -2.07
C ILE A 40 4.55 1.08 -0.89
N GLU A 41 5.83 0.80 -1.06
CA GLU A 41 6.83 1.04 -0.02
C GLU A 41 6.83 2.49 0.43
N LYS A 42 6.82 3.42 -0.52
CA LYS A 42 6.83 4.86 -0.22
C LYS A 42 5.55 5.30 0.48
N LEU A 43 4.40 4.74 0.07
CA LEU A 43 3.13 5.04 0.73
C LEU A 43 3.12 4.53 2.17
N LEU A 44 3.66 3.35 2.42
CA LEU A 44 3.75 2.81 3.77
C LEU A 44 4.68 3.66 4.64
N LYS A 45 5.76 4.17 4.08
CA LYS A 45 6.66 5.07 4.80
C LYS A 45 5.99 6.41 5.10
N ALA A 46 5.18 6.92 4.17
CA ALA A 46 4.40 8.12 4.41
C ALA A 46 3.43 7.92 5.57
N TYR A 47 2.73 6.79 5.57
CA TYR A 47 1.78 6.45 6.61
C TYR A 47 2.48 6.31 7.97
N TYR A 48 3.66 5.68 7.98
CA TYR A 48 4.46 5.54 9.20
C TYR A 48 4.79 6.90 9.79
N VAL A 49 5.30 7.82 8.97
CA VAL A 49 5.65 9.16 9.41
C VAL A 49 4.42 9.90 9.95
N LYS A 50 3.31 9.80 9.24
CA LYS A 50 2.08 10.50 9.64
C LYS A 50 1.55 9.99 10.97
N ARG A 51 1.54 8.68 11.15
CA ARG A 51 0.96 8.06 12.34
C ARG A 51 1.88 8.12 13.55
N LEU A 52 3.15 7.76 13.38
CA LEU A 52 4.09 7.63 14.49
C LEU A 52 4.96 8.86 14.68
N LYS A 53 4.94 9.78 13.72
CA LYS A 53 5.73 11.01 13.77
C LYS A 53 7.21 10.75 14.02
N ASP A 54 7.73 9.74 13.34
CA ASP A 54 9.10 9.29 13.48
C ASP A 54 9.65 8.90 12.10
N ILE A 55 10.96 8.72 12.03
CA ILE A 55 11.64 8.31 10.80
C ILE A 55 11.24 6.87 10.47
N PRO A 56 10.79 6.60 9.22
CA PRO A 56 10.41 5.24 8.88
C PRO A 56 11.62 4.31 8.86
N PRO A 57 11.42 3.02 9.14
CA PRO A 57 12.52 2.06 9.08
C PRO A 57 13.17 2.03 7.70
N TYR A 58 14.48 1.90 7.68
CA TYR A 58 15.23 1.77 6.45
C TYR A 58 15.12 0.32 5.98
N THR A 59 14.06 0.03 5.24
CA THR A 59 13.79 -1.33 4.78
C THR A 59 12.94 -1.29 3.51
N HIS A 60 13.04 -2.34 2.73
CA HIS A 60 12.19 -2.56 1.55
C HIS A 60 11.16 -3.66 1.82
N ASN A 61 11.08 -4.15 3.04
CA ASN A 61 10.16 -5.21 3.42
C ASN A 61 8.77 -4.60 3.68
N LEU A 62 7.85 -4.83 2.75
CA LEU A 62 6.50 -4.27 2.82
C LEU A 62 5.71 -4.77 4.03
N LEU A 63 5.87 -6.05 4.37
CA LEU A 63 5.17 -6.61 5.51
C LEU A 63 5.62 -5.96 6.81
N LEU A 64 6.94 -5.78 6.97
CA LEU A 64 7.50 -5.13 8.14
C LEU A 64 7.01 -3.70 8.27
N LEU A 65 6.99 -2.95 7.15
CA LEU A 65 6.47 -1.57 7.15
C LEU A 65 4.99 -1.54 7.49
N ALA A 66 4.21 -2.47 6.96
CA ALA A 66 2.79 -2.55 7.23
C ALA A 66 2.52 -2.85 8.70
N GLU A 67 3.29 -3.76 9.28
CA GLU A 67 3.14 -4.12 10.70
C GLU A 67 3.53 -2.96 11.61
N LYS A 68 4.70 -2.37 11.38
CA LYS A 68 5.22 -1.29 12.24
C LYS A 68 4.40 -0.02 12.14
N SER A 69 3.84 0.27 10.96
CA SER A 69 2.99 1.45 10.80
C SER A 69 1.58 1.26 11.38
N GLY A 70 1.19 0.02 11.65
CA GLY A 70 -0.15 -0.29 12.14
C GLY A 70 -1.19 -0.47 11.05
N ILE A 71 -0.84 -0.24 9.78
CA ILE A 71 -1.79 -0.37 8.69
C ILE A 71 -2.19 -1.83 8.45
N TYR A 72 -1.31 -2.76 8.81
CA TYR A 72 -1.60 -4.18 8.69
C TYR A 72 -2.84 -4.56 9.50
N GLN A 73 -2.93 -4.09 10.74
CA GLN A 73 -4.08 -4.36 11.61
C GLN A 73 -5.36 -3.77 11.03
N TYR A 74 -5.26 -2.59 10.47
CA TYR A 74 -6.40 -1.93 9.86
C TYR A 74 -6.95 -2.73 8.67
N PHE A 75 -6.07 -3.16 7.77
CA PHE A 75 -6.47 -3.95 6.61
C PHE A 75 -6.98 -5.33 7.01
N PHE A 76 -6.36 -5.94 8.01
CA PHE A 76 -6.79 -7.24 8.49
C PHE A 76 -8.23 -7.20 8.97
N ARG A 77 -8.59 -6.18 9.75
CA ARG A 77 -9.96 -6.03 10.24
C ARG A 77 -10.96 -5.81 9.11
N ARG A 78 -10.60 -5.01 8.13
CA ARG A 78 -11.49 -4.75 6.99
C ARG A 78 -11.64 -5.99 6.12
N THR A 79 -10.56 -6.71 5.90
CA THR A 79 -10.59 -7.95 5.14
C THR A 79 -11.45 -9.00 5.84
N GLU A 80 -11.33 -9.10 7.15
CA GLU A 80 -12.14 -10.03 7.94
C GLU A 80 -13.63 -9.72 7.82
N ARG A 81 -13.99 -8.44 7.87
CA ARG A 81 -15.39 -8.03 7.66
C ARG A 81 -15.88 -8.41 6.27
N PHE A 82 -15.05 -8.19 5.26
CA PHE A 82 -15.39 -8.54 3.90
C PHE A 82 -15.62 -10.03 3.76
N ILE A 83 -14.73 -10.85 4.31
CA ILE A 83 -14.85 -12.31 4.27
C ILE A 83 -16.14 -12.76 4.95
N ARG A 84 -16.48 -12.18 6.09
CA ARG A 84 -17.75 -12.49 6.77
C ARG A 84 -18.94 -12.15 5.90
N ARG A 85 -18.91 -11.03 5.23
CA ARG A 85 -19.99 -10.59 4.35
C ARG A 85 -20.18 -11.55 3.17
N VAL A 86 -19.08 -11.96 2.51
CA VAL A 86 -19.17 -12.85 1.35
C VAL A 86 -19.57 -14.27 1.74
N ARG A 87 -19.46 -14.63 3.01
CA ARG A 87 -19.90 -15.95 3.51
C ARG A 87 -21.38 -16.01 3.84
N THR A 88 -22.08 -14.87 3.78
CA THR A 88 -23.52 -14.88 4.08
C THR A 88 -24.29 -15.56 2.95
N PRO A 89 -25.40 -16.23 3.25
CA PRO A 89 -26.24 -16.84 2.21
C PRO A 89 -26.72 -15.82 1.18
N GLU A 90 -27.01 -14.60 1.60
CA GLU A 90 -27.48 -13.52 0.71
C GLU A 90 -26.45 -13.20 -0.35
N TYR A 91 -25.20 -13.08 0.04
CA TYR A 91 -24.13 -12.78 -0.90
C TYR A 91 -23.92 -13.95 -1.86
N ARG A 92 -23.94 -15.18 -1.35
CA ARG A 92 -23.79 -16.37 -2.17
C ARG A 92 -24.85 -16.46 -3.25
N SER A 93 -26.10 -16.16 -2.90
CA SER A 93 -27.18 -16.21 -3.88
C SER A 93 -27.02 -15.18 -4.99
N LYS A 94 -26.34 -14.06 -4.72
CA LYS A 94 -26.09 -13.02 -5.71
C LYS A 94 -24.99 -13.40 -6.72
N ILE A 95 -24.04 -14.22 -6.32
CA ILE A 95 -22.89 -14.55 -7.16
C ILE A 95 -23.02 -15.92 -7.82
N SER A 96 -23.98 -16.71 -7.38
CA SER A 96 -24.27 -18.01 -8.01
C SER A 96 -25.37 -17.85 -9.05
#